data_827c0e13f2376da42e8ebbbdf4eecb3b
#
_entry.id   827c0e13f2376da42e8ebbbdf4eecb3b
#
_cell.length_a   1.000
_cell.length_b   1.000
_cell.length_c   1.000
_cell.angle_alpha   90.00
_cell.angle_beta   90.00
_cell.angle_gamma   90.00
#
_symmetry.space_group_name_H-M   'P 1'
#
loop_
_entity.id
_entity.type
_entity.pdbx_description
1 polymer ?
#
loop_
_entity_poly.entity_id
_entity_poly.type
_entity_poly.pdbx_seq_one_letter_code
_entity_poly.pdbx_strand_id
1 'polypeptide(L)'
;EVGEEKFRLFLSKLGILEQINFDIEEVGTPIKFNWGKCPLATASFGHGITTTLLQLAKAYSIIANGGYNISPSLIKIDKDKEKEKILNKEVSKKILPILRKIVSTKEGTASLANVKGYEIGGKTGTAQKSTVGGYSRKKINSFVSVFPTSKPKFVLAVMLDEPKTNKNYIYHYRDGP
;
A
#
# COMPACT_ATOMS: atom_id res chain seq x y z
N GLU A 1 8.86 -5.44 -20.85
CA GLU A 1 8.54 -6.19 -19.62
C GLU A 1 9.54 -5.82 -18.52
N VAL A 2 9.07 -5.69 -17.25
CA VAL A 2 9.93 -5.31 -16.13
C VAL A 2 10.87 -6.46 -15.72
N GLY A 3 10.38 -7.71 -15.77
CA GLY A 3 11.08 -8.89 -15.34
C GLY A 3 11.11 -9.09 -13.81
N GLU A 4 11.38 -10.32 -13.38
CA GLU A 4 11.34 -10.73 -11.97
C GLU A 4 12.36 -9.97 -11.11
N GLU A 5 13.60 -9.91 -11.56
CA GLU A 5 14.71 -9.32 -10.80
C GLU A 5 14.48 -7.83 -10.50
N LYS A 6 14.08 -7.05 -11.50
CA LYS A 6 13.79 -5.63 -11.34
C LYS A 6 12.57 -5.39 -10.45
N PHE A 7 11.54 -6.22 -10.60
CA PHE A 7 10.34 -6.12 -9.78
C PHE A 7 10.63 -6.45 -8.31
N ARG A 8 11.36 -7.53 -8.06
CA ARG A 8 11.83 -7.91 -6.73
C ARG A 8 12.67 -6.81 -6.08
N LEU A 9 13.67 -6.28 -6.80
CA LEU A 9 14.51 -5.19 -6.32
C LEU A 9 13.70 -3.94 -5.98
N PHE A 10 12.70 -3.63 -6.80
CA PHE A 10 11.81 -2.48 -6.56
C PHE A 10 10.99 -2.64 -5.28
N LEU A 11 10.38 -3.81 -5.06
CA LEU A 11 9.62 -4.09 -3.84
C LEU A 11 10.50 -4.09 -2.58
N SER A 12 11.73 -4.63 -2.68
CA SER A 12 12.70 -4.59 -1.58
C SER A 12 13.07 -3.14 -1.23
N LYS A 13 13.38 -2.31 -2.22
CA LYS A 13 13.66 -0.87 -2.02
C LYS A 13 12.50 -0.11 -1.36
N LEU A 14 11.27 -0.51 -1.62
CA LEU A 14 10.08 0.04 -0.95
C LEU A 14 9.90 -0.50 0.49
N GLY A 15 10.67 -1.52 0.88
CA GLY A 15 10.56 -2.17 2.18
C GLY A 15 9.39 -3.13 2.32
N ILE A 16 8.85 -3.65 1.20
CA ILE A 16 7.70 -4.57 1.20
C ILE A 16 8.10 -6.01 1.55
N LEU A 17 9.30 -6.43 1.16
CA LEU A 17 9.73 -7.83 1.25
C LEU A 17 10.50 -8.17 2.54
N GLU A 18 10.87 -7.18 3.32
CA GLU A 18 11.74 -7.32 4.47
C GLU A 18 11.07 -6.81 5.74
N GLN A 19 11.52 -7.31 6.88
CA GLN A 19 11.06 -6.78 8.16
C GLN A 19 11.43 -5.30 8.28
N ILE A 20 10.48 -4.48 8.71
CA ILE A 20 10.76 -3.07 9.02
C ILE A 20 11.50 -2.98 10.36
N ASN A 21 12.58 -2.19 10.38
CA ASN A 21 13.16 -1.76 11.64
C ASN A 21 12.25 -0.68 12.24
N PHE A 22 11.75 -0.92 13.45
CA PHE A 22 10.81 -0.06 14.16
C PHE A 22 11.12 -0.06 15.66
N ASP A 23 10.66 0.94 16.39
CA ASP A 23 11.01 1.19 17.79
C ASP A 23 10.35 0.22 18.80
N ILE A 24 9.59 -0.77 18.33
CA ILE A 24 8.99 -1.82 19.15
C ILE A 24 9.51 -3.19 18.74
N GLU A 25 9.51 -4.14 19.67
CA GLU A 25 10.04 -5.50 19.43
C GLU A 25 9.08 -6.37 18.63
N GLU A 26 7.76 -6.17 18.77
CA GLU A 26 6.71 -6.95 18.10
C GLU A 26 6.51 -6.53 16.65
N VAL A 27 7.55 -6.65 15.84
CA VAL A 27 7.48 -6.35 14.40
C VAL A 27 7.31 -7.64 13.59
N GLY A 28 6.20 -7.73 12.88
CA GLY A 28 5.93 -8.87 12.01
C GLY A 28 6.96 -9.02 10.90
N THR A 29 7.42 -10.26 10.69
CA THR A 29 8.30 -10.61 9.56
C THR A 29 7.43 -11.10 8.40
N PRO A 30 7.58 -10.53 7.19
CA PRO A 30 6.85 -11.00 6.01
C PRO A 30 7.19 -12.46 5.73
N ILE A 31 6.18 -13.23 5.33
CA ILE A 31 6.42 -14.60 4.86
C ILE A 31 7.24 -14.53 3.57
N LYS A 32 8.29 -15.35 3.51
CA LYS A 32 9.18 -15.39 2.35
C LYS A 32 8.40 -15.74 1.08
N PHE A 33 8.49 -14.88 0.09
CA PHE A 33 7.83 -15.08 -1.19
C PHE A 33 8.68 -15.97 -2.10
N ASN A 34 8.08 -17.03 -2.64
CA ASN A 34 8.74 -17.93 -3.58
C ASN A 34 8.58 -17.38 -5.00
N TRP A 35 9.66 -16.85 -5.54
CA TRP A 35 9.69 -16.28 -6.89
C TRP A 35 9.59 -17.37 -7.96
N GLY A 36 9.12 -17.00 -9.15
CA GLY A 36 8.94 -17.86 -10.31
C GLY A 36 7.89 -17.28 -11.26
N LYS A 37 7.67 -17.88 -12.41
CA LYS A 37 6.80 -17.32 -13.45
C LYS A 37 5.36 -17.10 -12.98
N CYS A 38 4.73 -18.11 -12.37
CA CYS A 38 3.35 -17.98 -11.87
C CYS A 38 3.25 -17.05 -10.67
N PRO A 39 4.11 -17.14 -9.61
CA PRO A 39 4.14 -16.19 -8.52
C PRO A 39 4.42 -14.76 -8.96
N LEU A 40 5.29 -14.53 -9.93
CA LEU A 40 5.53 -13.20 -10.49
C LEU A 40 4.26 -12.62 -11.14
N ALA A 41 3.54 -13.43 -11.89
CA ALA A 41 2.28 -13.01 -12.52
C ALA A 41 1.25 -12.60 -11.47
N THR A 42 1.08 -13.40 -10.39
CA THR A 42 0.14 -13.08 -9.30
C THR A 42 0.58 -11.87 -8.48
N ALA A 43 1.88 -11.72 -8.22
CA ALA A 43 2.44 -10.57 -7.53
C ALA A 43 2.24 -9.26 -8.29
N SER A 44 2.19 -9.29 -9.64
CA SER A 44 2.01 -8.10 -10.47
C SER A 44 0.67 -7.39 -10.24
N PHE A 45 -0.34 -8.09 -9.75
CA PHE A 45 -1.63 -7.52 -9.35
C PHE A 45 -1.90 -7.62 -7.83
N GLY A 46 -0.85 -7.85 -7.03
CA GLY A 46 -0.90 -7.73 -5.56
C GLY A 46 -1.30 -9.00 -4.81
N HIS A 47 -1.20 -10.19 -5.43
CA HIS A 47 -1.48 -11.46 -4.76
C HIS A 47 -0.20 -12.22 -4.40
N GLY A 48 -0.26 -12.97 -3.29
CA GLY A 48 0.81 -13.88 -2.85
C GLY A 48 1.92 -13.21 -2.01
N ILE A 49 2.04 -11.89 -2.02
CA ILE A 49 3.01 -11.17 -1.19
C ILE A 49 2.37 -10.84 0.16
N THR A 50 3.03 -11.24 1.25
CA THR A 50 2.63 -10.85 2.60
C THR A 50 3.24 -9.50 2.94
N THR A 51 2.45 -8.59 3.48
CA THR A 51 2.90 -7.27 3.92
C THR A 51 2.13 -6.82 5.16
N THR A 52 2.70 -5.89 5.91
CA THR A 52 2.05 -5.25 7.05
C THR A 52 1.51 -3.87 6.66
N LEU A 53 0.58 -3.33 7.45
CA LEU A 53 0.10 -1.95 7.27
C LEU A 53 1.23 -0.93 7.36
N LEU A 54 2.21 -1.17 8.24
CA LEU A 54 3.36 -0.30 8.41
C LEU A 54 4.26 -0.28 7.17
N GLN A 55 4.46 -1.44 6.52
CA GLN A 55 5.20 -1.53 5.25
C GLN A 55 4.47 -0.78 4.14
N LEU A 56 3.15 -0.93 4.03
CA LEU A 56 2.35 -0.19 3.07
C LEU A 56 2.41 1.33 3.33
N ALA A 57 2.28 1.75 4.58
CA ALA A 57 2.41 3.15 4.96
C ALA A 57 3.79 3.71 4.62
N LYS A 58 4.87 2.95 4.86
CA LYS A 58 6.23 3.31 4.46
C LYS A 58 6.36 3.48 2.95
N ALA A 59 5.89 2.52 2.16
CA ALA A 59 5.97 2.58 0.70
C ALA A 59 5.22 3.80 0.14
N TYR A 60 4.01 4.08 0.64
CA TYR A 60 3.26 5.28 0.26
C TYR A 60 3.92 6.58 0.73
N SER A 61 4.59 6.55 1.88
CA SER A 61 5.36 7.70 2.37
C SER A 61 6.56 8.00 1.48
N ILE A 62 7.24 7.00 0.94
CA ILE A 62 8.32 7.17 -0.04
C ILE A 62 7.77 7.83 -1.32
N ILE A 63 6.62 7.40 -1.80
CA ILE A 63 5.96 8.03 -2.95
C ILE A 63 5.55 9.47 -2.62
N ALA A 64 4.98 9.71 -1.45
CA ALA A 64 4.46 11.01 -1.04
C ALA A 64 5.54 12.08 -0.83
N ASN A 65 6.74 11.69 -0.38
CA ASN A 65 7.81 12.63 -0.04
C ASN A 65 8.78 12.95 -1.19
N GLY A 66 8.47 12.52 -2.40
CA GLY A 66 9.34 12.74 -3.57
C GLY A 66 10.38 11.65 -3.80
N GLY A 67 10.20 10.47 -3.20
CA GLY A 67 10.99 9.27 -3.45
C GLY A 67 12.13 9.00 -2.48
N TYR A 68 12.16 9.66 -1.34
CA TYR A 68 13.18 9.44 -0.32
C TYR A 68 12.78 8.33 0.65
N ASN A 69 13.76 7.50 1.06
CA ASN A 69 13.55 6.47 2.07
C ASN A 69 13.12 7.07 3.41
N ILE A 70 12.25 6.35 4.10
CA ILE A 70 11.76 6.72 5.43
C ILE A 70 11.96 5.53 6.36
N SER A 71 12.55 5.77 7.52
CA SER A 71 12.54 4.84 8.65
C SER A 71 11.40 5.25 9.57
N PRO A 72 10.36 4.42 9.74
CA PRO A 72 9.31 4.70 10.70
C PRO A 72 9.89 4.78 12.11
N SER A 73 9.41 5.70 12.93
CA SER A 73 9.80 5.83 14.33
C SER A 73 8.67 6.43 15.15
N LEU A 74 8.52 5.99 16.38
CA LEU A 74 7.66 6.59 17.41
C LEU A 74 8.35 7.75 18.12
N ILE A 75 9.68 7.83 17.99
CA ILE A 75 10.51 8.87 18.60
C ILE A 75 10.84 9.91 17.54
N LYS A 76 10.82 11.19 17.92
CA LYS A 76 11.23 12.26 17.03
C LYS A 76 12.71 12.10 16.66
N ILE A 77 12.96 11.87 15.39
CA ILE A 77 14.32 11.75 14.84
C ILE A 77 14.81 13.14 14.40
N ASP A 78 16.03 13.51 14.77
CA ASP A 78 16.68 14.72 14.27
C ASP A 78 16.90 14.61 12.75
N LYS A 79 16.66 15.74 12.06
CA LYS A 79 16.51 15.81 10.60
C LYS A 79 17.79 15.65 9.78
N ASP A 80 18.96 15.54 10.41
CA ASP A 80 20.26 15.68 9.72
C ASP A 80 20.84 14.40 9.11
N LYS A 81 20.07 13.30 9.04
CA LYS A 81 20.53 12.13 8.29
C LYS A 81 20.20 12.26 6.82
N GLU A 82 21.23 12.15 5.99
CA GLU A 82 21.07 12.02 4.54
C GLU A 82 20.11 10.89 4.20
N LYS A 83 19.05 11.21 3.43
CA LYS A 83 18.01 10.26 3.08
C LYS A 83 18.33 9.61 1.73
N GLU A 84 18.40 8.30 1.71
CA GLU A 84 18.57 7.54 0.47
C GLU A 84 17.39 7.82 -0.48
N LYS A 85 17.71 8.09 -1.74
CA LYS A 85 16.71 8.31 -2.79
C LYS A 85 16.34 6.98 -3.44
N ILE A 86 15.12 6.51 -3.20
CA ILE A 86 14.56 5.26 -3.73
C ILE A 86 13.92 5.46 -5.10
N LEU A 87 13.15 6.55 -5.27
CA LEU A 87 12.43 6.87 -6.50
C LEU A 87 12.82 8.24 -7.03
N ASN A 88 12.69 8.42 -8.35
CA ASN A 88 12.77 9.74 -8.93
C ASN A 88 11.55 10.59 -8.51
N LYS A 89 11.77 11.86 -8.19
CA LYS A 89 10.72 12.82 -7.83
C LYS A 89 9.62 12.93 -8.89
N GLU A 90 9.96 12.73 -10.16
CA GLU A 90 9.00 12.74 -11.26
C GLU A 90 8.00 11.58 -11.17
N VAL A 91 8.39 10.44 -10.58
CA VAL A 91 7.47 9.31 -10.30
C VAL A 91 6.41 9.76 -9.30
N SER A 92 6.81 10.40 -8.21
CA SER A 92 5.89 10.95 -7.20
C SER A 92 4.91 11.95 -7.81
N LYS A 93 5.41 12.89 -8.62
CA LYS A 93 4.58 13.88 -9.32
C LYS A 93 3.54 13.25 -10.24
N LYS A 94 3.84 12.12 -10.87
CA LYS A 94 2.92 11.38 -11.75
C LYS A 94 1.92 10.53 -10.96
N ILE A 95 2.35 9.90 -9.87
CA ILE A 95 1.48 8.98 -9.10
C ILE A 95 0.47 9.73 -8.24
N LEU A 96 0.84 10.81 -7.58
CA LEU A 96 -0.06 11.55 -6.67
C LEU A 96 -1.35 12.02 -7.35
N PRO A 97 -1.33 12.62 -8.55
CA PRO A 97 -2.56 12.95 -9.27
C PRO A 97 -3.41 11.72 -9.63
N ILE A 98 -2.79 10.59 -9.95
CA ILE A 98 -3.52 9.34 -10.23
C ILE A 98 -4.23 8.86 -8.97
N LEU A 99 -3.56 8.83 -7.81
CA LEU A 99 -4.18 8.49 -6.54
C LEU A 99 -5.32 9.44 -6.19
N ARG A 100 -5.16 10.74 -6.47
CA ARG A 100 -6.24 11.73 -6.28
C ARG A 100 -7.43 11.42 -7.18
N LYS A 101 -7.21 11.10 -8.45
CA LYS A 101 -8.26 10.77 -9.40
C LYS A 101 -9.09 9.55 -8.95
N ILE A 102 -8.47 8.53 -8.38
CA ILE A 102 -9.16 7.34 -7.85
C ILE A 102 -10.18 7.70 -6.75
N VAL A 103 -9.92 8.75 -5.99
CA VAL A 103 -10.80 9.21 -4.91
C VAL A 103 -11.78 10.29 -5.39
N SER A 104 -11.37 11.18 -6.29
CA SER A 104 -12.16 12.37 -6.68
C SER A 104 -13.19 12.12 -7.77
N THR A 105 -13.09 11.04 -8.53
CA THR A 105 -14.04 10.70 -9.60
C THR A 105 -15.11 9.73 -9.12
N LYS A 106 -16.31 9.79 -9.71
CA LYS A 106 -17.43 8.87 -9.38
C LYS A 106 -17.12 7.42 -9.72
N GLU A 107 -16.36 7.20 -10.77
CA GLU A 107 -15.94 5.88 -11.26
C GLU A 107 -14.76 5.32 -10.45
N GLY A 108 -14.14 6.14 -9.62
CA GLY A 108 -12.98 5.74 -8.80
C GLY A 108 -13.38 4.74 -7.72
N THR A 109 -12.59 3.68 -7.57
CA THR A 109 -12.86 2.61 -6.58
C THR A 109 -12.86 3.09 -5.13
N ALA A 110 -12.36 4.30 -4.86
CA ALA A 110 -12.31 4.93 -3.55
C ALA A 110 -13.10 6.24 -3.48
N SER A 111 -14.13 6.43 -4.32
CA SER A 111 -14.91 7.67 -4.36
C SER A 111 -15.59 8.03 -3.04
N LEU A 112 -15.95 7.04 -2.21
CA LEU A 112 -16.51 7.25 -0.87
C LEU A 112 -15.52 7.89 0.11
N ALA A 113 -14.21 7.83 -0.15
CA ALA A 113 -13.19 8.48 0.66
C ALA A 113 -12.99 9.97 0.30
N ASN A 114 -13.80 10.52 -0.62
CA ASN A 114 -13.69 11.92 -1.03
C ASN A 114 -14.34 12.85 -0.01
N VAL A 115 -13.57 13.31 0.96
CA VAL A 115 -14.03 14.24 2.00
C VAL A 115 -13.73 15.67 1.55
N LYS A 116 -14.78 16.54 1.58
CA LYS A 116 -14.64 17.96 1.23
C LYS A 116 -13.63 18.65 2.17
N GLY A 117 -12.71 19.42 1.60
CA GLY A 117 -11.66 20.14 2.35
C GLY A 117 -10.37 19.33 2.54
N TYR A 118 -10.37 18.04 2.19
CA TYR A 118 -9.19 17.18 2.22
C TYR A 118 -8.87 16.69 0.80
N GLU A 119 -7.67 16.91 0.34
CA GLU A 119 -7.22 16.41 -0.97
C GLU A 119 -6.72 14.97 -0.83
N ILE A 120 -7.63 14.05 -0.51
CA ILE A 120 -7.28 12.65 -0.30
C ILE A 120 -7.03 11.98 -1.65
N GLY A 121 -5.90 11.35 -1.81
CA GLY A 121 -5.60 10.42 -2.88
C GLY A 121 -5.26 9.05 -2.31
N GLY A 122 -5.73 7.98 -2.92
CA GLY A 122 -5.49 6.65 -2.35
C GLY A 122 -5.92 5.51 -3.27
N LYS A 123 -5.65 4.29 -2.79
CA LYS A 123 -6.01 3.06 -3.50
C LYS A 123 -6.59 2.04 -2.54
N THR A 124 -7.68 1.44 -2.94
CA THR A 124 -8.28 0.27 -2.29
C THR A 124 -7.53 -1.00 -2.67
N GLY A 125 -7.47 -1.95 -1.76
CA GLY A 125 -7.01 -3.30 -2.01
C GLY A 125 -8.03 -4.31 -1.46
N THR A 126 -8.24 -5.39 -2.20
CA THR A 126 -9.06 -6.51 -1.75
C THR A 126 -8.29 -7.79 -2.06
N ALA A 127 -7.98 -8.55 -1.02
CA ALA A 127 -7.28 -9.82 -1.13
C ALA A 127 -8.08 -10.94 -0.47
N GLN A 128 -8.01 -12.14 -1.04
CA GLN A 128 -8.50 -13.35 -0.40
C GLN A 128 -7.44 -13.86 0.59
N LYS A 129 -7.88 -14.35 1.74
CA LYS A 129 -6.98 -14.98 2.70
C LYS A 129 -6.47 -16.32 2.15
N SER A 130 -5.17 -16.53 2.26
CA SER A 130 -4.57 -17.83 1.96
C SER A 130 -4.95 -18.87 3.02
N THR A 131 -5.12 -20.10 2.58
CA THR A 131 -5.34 -21.28 3.43
C THR A 131 -4.46 -22.42 2.97
N VAL A 132 -4.37 -23.48 3.76
CA VAL A 132 -3.70 -24.70 3.32
C VAL A 132 -4.46 -25.25 2.11
N GLY A 133 -3.80 -25.24 0.94
CA GLY A 133 -4.39 -25.70 -0.33
C GLY A 133 -5.03 -24.64 -1.22
N GLY A 134 -4.93 -23.34 -0.89
CA GLY A 134 -5.42 -22.28 -1.80
C GLY A 134 -5.91 -21.01 -1.11
N TYR A 135 -7.00 -20.42 -1.63
CA TYR A 135 -7.61 -19.21 -1.13
C TYR A 135 -8.98 -19.48 -0.52
N SER A 136 -9.27 -18.84 0.61
CA SER A 136 -10.60 -18.88 1.22
C SER A 136 -11.54 -17.84 0.60
N ARG A 137 -12.85 -17.95 0.88
CA ARG A 137 -13.80 -16.89 0.55
C ARG A 137 -13.70 -15.67 1.46
N LYS A 138 -12.94 -15.78 2.55
CA LYS A 138 -12.70 -14.68 3.49
C LYS A 138 -11.75 -13.67 2.87
N LYS A 139 -12.02 -12.39 3.08
CA LYS A 139 -11.32 -11.29 2.43
C LYS A 139 -10.68 -10.34 3.45
N ILE A 140 -9.62 -9.71 3.01
CA ILE A 140 -9.00 -8.57 3.67
C ILE A 140 -9.18 -7.38 2.73
N ASN A 141 -9.80 -6.33 3.24
CA ASN A 141 -9.94 -5.07 2.52
C ASN A 141 -8.98 -4.04 3.12
N SER A 142 -8.29 -3.34 2.27
CA SER A 142 -7.36 -2.28 2.68
C SER A 142 -7.63 -1.00 1.90
N PHE A 143 -7.28 0.12 2.52
CA PHE A 143 -7.22 1.41 1.86
C PHE A 143 -5.98 2.15 2.35
N VAL A 144 -5.15 2.58 1.42
CA VAL A 144 -3.99 3.42 1.74
C VAL A 144 -4.13 4.74 1.02
N SER A 145 -3.97 5.82 1.76
CA SER A 145 -4.17 7.18 1.27
C SER A 145 -3.05 8.13 1.67
N VAL A 146 -2.91 9.16 0.86
CA VAL A 146 -1.99 10.30 1.06
C VAL A 146 -2.82 11.58 1.04
N PHE A 147 -2.57 12.50 1.95
CA PHE A 147 -3.25 13.79 1.97
C PHE A 147 -2.45 14.90 2.68
N PRO A 148 -2.63 16.16 2.22
CA PRO A 148 -3.17 16.55 0.92
C PRO A 148 -2.29 16.04 -0.23
N THR A 149 -2.85 15.68 -1.38
CA THR A 149 -2.05 15.18 -2.52
C THR A 149 -1.18 16.25 -3.17
N SER A 150 -1.59 17.52 -3.08
CA SER A 150 -0.82 18.66 -3.59
C SER A 150 0.44 18.96 -2.76
N LYS A 151 0.38 18.72 -1.45
CA LYS A 151 1.50 18.90 -0.51
C LYS A 151 1.42 17.83 0.58
N PRO A 152 1.87 16.61 0.31
CA PRO A 152 1.69 15.48 1.21
C PRO A 152 2.24 15.72 2.61
N LYS A 153 1.41 15.45 3.61
CA LYS A 153 1.76 15.54 5.05
C LYS A 153 1.49 14.24 5.79
N PHE A 154 0.45 13.52 5.36
CA PHE A 154 -0.04 12.34 6.05
C PHE A 154 -0.20 11.16 5.09
N VAL A 155 0.07 9.99 5.60
CA VAL A 155 -0.31 8.70 5.02
C VAL A 155 -1.19 7.99 6.02
N LEU A 156 -2.34 7.49 5.56
CA LEU A 156 -3.25 6.69 6.37
C LEU A 156 -3.43 5.34 5.71
N ALA A 157 -3.14 4.27 6.43
CA ALA A 157 -3.40 2.90 6.02
C ALA A 157 -4.45 2.29 6.94
N VAL A 158 -5.53 1.78 6.36
CA VAL A 158 -6.63 1.13 7.07
C VAL A 158 -6.83 -0.28 6.51
N MET A 159 -7.10 -1.24 7.39
CA MET A 159 -7.39 -2.62 7.01
C MET A 159 -8.63 -3.10 7.76
N LEU A 160 -9.50 -3.79 7.04
CA LEU A 160 -10.63 -4.54 7.58
C LEU A 160 -10.40 -6.02 7.30
N ASP A 161 -10.31 -6.79 8.37
CA ASP A 161 -10.16 -8.23 8.29
C ASP A 161 -11.52 -8.91 8.41
N GLU A 162 -11.85 -9.73 7.42
CA GLU A 162 -13.11 -10.49 7.33
C GLU A 162 -14.37 -9.61 7.55
N PRO A 163 -14.52 -8.48 6.83
CA PRO A 163 -15.67 -7.62 7.01
C PRO A 163 -16.96 -8.39 6.71
N LYS A 164 -17.96 -8.22 7.57
CA LYS A 164 -19.28 -8.81 7.38
C LYS A 164 -20.22 -7.82 6.70
N THR A 165 -21.08 -8.32 5.82
CA THR A 165 -22.14 -7.49 5.22
C THR A 165 -23.13 -7.05 6.29
N ASN A 166 -23.49 -5.77 6.27
CA ASN A 166 -24.57 -5.25 7.09
C ASN A 166 -25.82 -5.12 6.22
N LYS A 167 -26.96 -5.68 6.67
CA LYS A 167 -28.24 -5.64 5.93
C LYS A 167 -28.75 -4.21 5.66
N ASN A 168 -28.31 -3.22 6.45
CA ASN A 168 -28.71 -1.83 6.32
C ASN A 168 -27.85 -1.03 5.31
N TYR A 169 -26.77 -1.60 4.81
CA TYR A 169 -25.91 -0.99 3.81
C TYR A 169 -25.78 -1.95 2.64
N ILE A 170 -26.43 -1.64 1.54
CA ILE A 170 -26.23 -2.33 0.26
C ILE A 170 -24.88 -1.85 -0.29
N TYR A 171 -23.78 -2.33 0.28
CA TYR A 171 -22.53 -2.33 -0.43
C TYR A 171 -22.64 -3.41 -1.50
N HIS A 172 -22.77 -2.97 -2.74
CA HIS A 172 -22.47 -3.84 -3.85
C HIS A 172 -20.99 -4.21 -3.71
N TYR A 173 -20.75 -5.28 -2.99
CA TYR A 173 -19.49 -5.94 -2.93
C TYR A 173 -19.26 -6.51 -4.34
N ARG A 174 -18.70 -5.69 -5.23
CA ARG A 174 -18.15 -6.22 -6.45
C ARG A 174 -16.99 -7.10 -6.02
N ASP A 175 -17.14 -8.39 -6.25
CA ASP A 175 -16.01 -9.28 -6.28
C ASP A 175 -15.02 -8.64 -7.25
N GLY A 176 -13.98 -8.00 -6.71
CA GLY A 176 -12.89 -7.55 -7.54
C GLY A 176 -12.34 -8.76 -8.29
N PRO A 177 -11.75 -8.53 -9.46
CA PRO A 177 -11.19 -9.61 -10.26
C PRO A 177 -10.21 -10.45 -9.49
#